data_b44c01d463f00480f48c728e8dcbad58
#
_entry.id   b44c01d463f00480f48c728e8dcbad58
#
_cell.length_a   1.000
_cell.length_b   1.000
_cell.length_c   1.000
_cell.angle_alpha   90.00
_cell.angle_beta   90.00
_cell.angle_gamma   90.00
#
_symmetry.space_group_name_H-M   'P 1'
#
loop_
_entity.id
_entity.type
_entity.pdbx_description
1 polymer ?
#
loop_
_entity_poly.entity_id
_entity_poly.type
_entity_poly.pdbx_seq_one_letter_code
_entity_poly.pdbx_strand_id
1 'polypeptide(L)'
;LTLGVSSMLIAVISTIALYAFVIDPIAERSADDEAALLVLSAQTWVELPPAARPFFELELAQNHDVIISSALQQLPAYNLAQPSITLLQQKLQNRLGIGVVLLEGDDLIWVEVPMAEYRLQIGVAPDRRDTQPLYVAIGIVGLGAAIVFFTSLFVVQRVTRPLVKVAKQAERFRGLENIEPLAETGPRELVSLARNFNTMASEISVLLENRTTLLAGISHDLRTPLTRMRL
;
A
#
# COMPACT_ATOMS: atom_id res chain seq x y z
N LEU A 1 19.01 0.00 -5.98
CA LEU A 1 18.06 -1.03 -6.43
C LEU A 1 17.39 -1.73 -5.24
N THR A 2 18.15 -2.14 -4.22
CA THR A 2 17.64 -2.87 -3.03
C THR A 2 16.59 -2.08 -2.23
N LEU A 3 16.79 -0.79 -1.99
CA LEU A 3 15.84 0.06 -1.26
C LEU A 3 14.51 0.24 -2.01
N GLY A 4 14.53 0.40 -3.33
CA GLY A 4 13.32 0.49 -4.15
C GLY A 4 12.53 -0.83 -4.16
N VAL A 5 13.23 -1.95 -4.27
CA VAL A 5 12.62 -3.29 -4.19
C VAL A 5 12.01 -3.53 -2.81
N SER A 6 12.71 -3.16 -1.72
CA SER A 6 12.17 -3.29 -0.36
C SER A 6 10.92 -2.44 -0.14
N SER A 7 10.90 -1.19 -0.62
CA SER A 7 9.71 -0.32 -0.53
C SER A 7 8.52 -0.89 -1.29
N MET A 8 8.76 -1.43 -2.48
CA MET A 8 7.72 -2.07 -3.29
C MET A 8 7.17 -3.33 -2.60
N LEU A 9 8.05 -4.13 -2.02
CA LEU A 9 7.67 -5.35 -1.30
C LEU A 9 6.83 -5.02 -0.05
N ILE A 10 7.21 -4.01 0.72
CA ILE A 10 6.43 -3.53 1.87
C ILE A 10 5.05 -3.04 1.42
N ALA A 11 4.96 -2.27 0.33
CA ALA A 11 3.70 -1.79 -0.20
C ALA A 11 2.78 -2.95 -0.61
N VAL A 12 3.31 -3.95 -1.31
CA VAL A 12 2.55 -5.16 -1.71
C VAL A 12 2.08 -5.94 -0.50
N ILE A 13 2.95 -6.20 0.48
CA ILE A 13 2.58 -6.92 1.71
C ILE A 13 1.51 -6.14 2.48
N SER A 14 1.64 -4.82 2.61
CA SER A 14 0.65 -3.97 3.29
C SER A 14 -0.70 -4.00 2.59
N THR A 15 -0.73 -3.99 1.26
CA THR A 15 -1.96 -4.08 0.48
C THR A 15 -2.64 -5.44 0.65
N ILE A 16 -1.87 -6.53 0.61
CA ILE A 16 -2.39 -7.89 0.85
C ILE A 16 -2.92 -8.01 2.29
N ALA A 17 -2.19 -7.50 3.27
CA ALA A 17 -2.61 -7.51 4.67
C ALA A 17 -3.89 -6.71 4.87
N LEU A 18 -4.01 -5.51 4.28
CA LEU A 18 -5.23 -4.72 4.34
C LEU A 18 -6.42 -5.48 3.75
N TYR A 19 -6.25 -6.10 2.59
CA TYR A 19 -7.30 -6.87 1.95
C TYR A 19 -7.74 -8.05 2.84
N ALA A 20 -6.79 -8.89 3.29
CA ALA A 20 -7.09 -10.10 4.03
C ALA A 20 -7.60 -9.85 5.47
N PHE A 21 -7.11 -8.80 6.15
CA PHE A 21 -7.43 -8.58 7.56
C PHE A 21 -8.46 -7.50 7.82
N VAL A 22 -8.77 -6.65 6.82
CA VAL A 22 -9.72 -5.55 7.01
C VAL A 22 -10.89 -5.67 6.04
N ILE A 23 -10.62 -5.74 4.74
CA ILE A 23 -11.65 -5.67 3.71
C ILE A 23 -12.52 -6.93 3.70
N ASP A 24 -11.89 -8.09 3.62
CA ASP A 24 -12.57 -9.38 3.56
C ASP A 24 -13.44 -9.66 4.80
N PRO A 25 -12.94 -9.48 6.05
CA PRO A 25 -13.77 -9.64 7.24
C PRO A 25 -14.91 -8.62 7.36
N ILE A 26 -14.74 -7.39 6.87
CA ILE A 26 -15.81 -6.38 6.87
C ILE A 26 -16.91 -6.81 5.88
N ALA A 27 -16.52 -7.21 4.67
CA ALA A 27 -17.47 -7.68 3.66
C ALA A 27 -18.26 -8.92 4.14
N GLU A 28 -17.57 -9.88 4.79
CA GLU A 28 -18.22 -11.06 5.36
C GLU A 28 -19.22 -10.70 6.47
N ARG A 29 -18.84 -9.81 7.39
CA ARG A 29 -19.74 -9.37 8.47
C ARG A 29 -20.93 -8.60 7.92
N SER A 30 -20.70 -7.66 7.02
CA SER A 30 -21.79 -6.90 6.38
C SER A 30 -22.79 -7.81 5.68
N ALA A 31 -22.32 -8.81 4.94
CA ALA A 31 -23.19 -9.77 4.28
C ALA A 31 -23.94 -10.67 5.29
N ASP A 32 -23.32 -11.04 6.40
CA ASP A 32 -23.96 -11.84 7.45
C ASP A 32 -25.02 -11.04 8.23
N ASP A 33 -24.73 -9.76 8.55
CA ASP A 33 -25.68 -8.85 9.21
C ASP A 33 -26.90 -8.57 8.32
N GLU A 34 -26.68 -8.37 7.02
CA GLU A 34 -27.75 -8.18 6.05
C GLU A 34 -28.61 -9.44 5.90
N ALA A 35 -27.97 -10.60 5.77
CA ALA A 35 -28.69 -11.87 5.72
C ALA A 35 -29.51 -12.10 7.00
N ALA A 36 -28.96 -11.72 8.17
CA ALA A 36 -29.67 -11.82 9.44
C ALA A 36 -30.91 -10.90 9.47
N LEU A 37 -30.74 -9.65 9.02
CA LEU A 37 -31.84 -8.68 8.94
C LEU A 37 -32.97 -9.18 8.05
N LEU A 38 -32.65 -9.70 6.86
CA LEU A 38 -33.65 -10.19 5.91
C LEU A 38 -34.44 -11.40 6.47
N VAL A 39 -33.73 -12.36 7.05
CA VAL A 39 -34.35 -13.55 7.65
C VAL A 39 -35.20 -13.15 8.85
N LEU A 40 -34.71 -12.29 9.75
CA LEU A 40 -35.46 -11.81 10.90
C LEU A 40 -36.70 -11.01 10.47
N SER A 41 -36.58 -10.16 9.47
CA SER A 41 -37.70 -9.39 8.94
C SER A 41 -38.80 -10.31 8.35
N ALA A 42 -38.38 -11.35 7.62
CA ALA A 42 -39.34 -12.36 7.09
C ALA A 42 -40.06 -13.12 8.23
N GLN A 43 -39.30 -13.55 9.25
CA GLN A 43 -39.88 -14.27 10.41
C GLN A 43 -40.86 -13.37 11.17
N THR A 44 -40.47 -12.15 11.47
CA THR A 44 -41.29 -11.16 12.18
C THR A 44 -42.59 -10.89 11.39
N TRP A 45 -42.46 -10.68 10.08
CA TRP A 45 -43.65 -10.43 9.23
C TRP A 45 -44.68 -11.58 9.28
N VAL A 46 -44.20 -12.82 9.28
CA VAL A 46 -45.09 -14.01 9.36
C VAL A 46 -45.78 -14.10 10.73
N GLU A 47 -45.09 -13.77 11.81
CA GLU A 47 -45.61 -13.82 13.18
C GLU A 47 -46.58 -12.66 13.48
N LEU A 48 -46.48 -11.55 12.76
CA LEU A 48 -47.32 -10.38 12.98
C LEU A 48 -48.78 -10.63 12.54
N PRO A 49 -49.77 -10.15 13.30
CA PRO A 49 -51.16 -10.10 12.88
C PRO A 49 -51.32 -9.33 11.57
N PRO A 50 -52.23 -9.73 10.67
CA PRO A 50 -52.43 -9.10 9.36
C PRO A 50 -52.61 -7.57 9.43
N ALA A 51 -53.27 -7.06 10.48
CA ALA A 51 -53.48 -5.63 10.68
C ALA A 51 -52.22 -4.83 11.01
N ALA A 52 -51.16 -5.47 11.53
CA ALA A 52 -49.93 -4.83 11.91
C ALA A 52 -48.88 -4.86 10.79
N ARG A 53 -49.01 -5.75 9.82
CA ARG A 53 -48.07 -5.93 8.71
C ARG A 53 -47.78 -4.65 7.90
N PRO A 54 -48.80 -3.85 7.49
CA PRO A 54 -48.53 -2.63 6.73
C PRO A 54 -47.70 -1.61 7.48
N PHE A 55 -47.82 -1.51 8.80
CA PHE A 55 -47.01 -0.61 9.61
C PHE A 55 -45.56 -1.10 9.69
N PHE A 56 -45.36 -2.40 9.80
CA PHE A 56 -44.04 -3.00 9.81
C PHE A 56 -43.33 -2.90 8.46
N GLU A 57 -44.06 -3.10 7.35
CA GLU A 57 -43.54 -2.91 5.99
C GLU A 57 -43.08 -1.45 5.77
N LEU A 58 -43.88 -0.49 6.23
CA LEU A 58 -43.53 0.94 6.16
C LEU A 58 -42.29 1.29 7.00
N GLU A 59 -42.21 0.76 8.19
CA GLU A 59 -41.06 0.91 9.09
C GLU A 59 -39.77 0.39 8.45
N LEU A 60 -39.81 -0.82 7.88
CA LEU A 60 -38.67 -1.42 7.19
C LEU A 60 -38.26 -0.63 5.95
N ALA A 61 -39.23 -0.14 5.18
CA ALA A 61 -38.95 0.65 4.00
C ALA A 61 -38.33 2.00 4.33
N GLN A 62 -38.79 2.68 5.41
CA GLN A 62 -38.29 4.01 5.77
C GLN A 62 -36.96 3.99 6.52
N ASN A 63 -36.76 3.03 7.42
CA ASN A 63 -35.62 3.03 8.32
C ASN A 63 -34.51 2.04 7.93
N HIS A 64 -34.86 1.08 7.08
CA HIS A 64 -33.96 -0.03 6.71
C HIS A 64 -33.80 -0.25 5.21
N ASP A 65 -34.46 0.55 4.36
CA ASP A 65 -34.47 0.36 2.89
C ASP A 65 -34.77 -1.08 2.46
N VAL A 66 -35.64 -1.74 3.22
CA VAL A 66 -36.07 -3.12 2.98
C VAL A 66 -37.57 -3.13 2.64
N ILE A 67 -37.90 -3.67 1.48
CA ILE A 67 -39.27 -3.77 1.00
C ILE A 67 -39.70 -5.23 1.08
N ILE A 68 -40.80 -5.53 1.77
CA ILE A 68 -41.38 -6.85 1.81
C ILE A 68 -42.61 -6.90 0.90
N SER A 69 -42.69 -7.91 0.05
CA SER A 69 -43.85 -8.18 -0.79
C SER A 69 -44.33 -9.62 -0.60
N SER A 70 -45.61 -9.79 -0.29
CA SER A 70 -46.28 -11.07 -0.31
C SER A 70 -46.82 -11.44 -1.70
N ALA A 71 -46.88 -10.48 -2.62
CA ALA A 71 -47.22 -10.70 -4.02
C ALA A 71 -45.96 -11.08 -4.79
N LEU A 72 -45.87 -12.34 -5.20
CA LEU A 72 -44.75 -12.85 -5.98
C LEU A 72 -44.72 -12.19 -7.37
N GLN A 73 -43.70 -11.41 -7.64
CA GLN A 73 -43.39 -10.87 -8.95
C GLN A 73 -42.54 -11.87 -9.73
N GLN A 74 -42.84 -12.05 -11.01
CA GLN A 74 -42.01 -12.86 -11.91
C GLN A 74 -40.84 -12.00 -12.39
N LEU A 75 -39.74 -12.04 -11.64
CA LEU A 75 -38.53 -11.28 -11.92
C LEU A 75 -37.45 -12.21 -12.49
N PRO A 76 -36.58 -11.72 -13.36
CA PRO A 76 -35.42 -12.46 -13.85
C PRO A 76 -34.43 -12.75 -12.72
N ALA A 77 -33.70 -13.87 -12.87
CA ALA A 77 -32.64 -14.20 -11.92
C ALA A 77 -31.52 -13.14 -11.97
N TYR A 78 -31.06 -12.74 -10.81
CA TYR A 78 -29.97 -11.76 -10.70
C TYR A 78 -28.65 -12.33 -11.25
N ASN A 79 -27.93 -11.51 -12.01
CA ASN A 79 -26.62 -11.90 -12.53
C ASN A 79 -25.56 -11.82 -11.41
N LEU A 80 -25.12 -12.97 -10.91
CA LEU A 80 -24.17 -13.13 -9.80
C LEU A 80 -22.72 -12.70 -10.13
N ALA A 81 -22.52 -11.76 -11.03
CA ALA A 81 -21.19 -11.27 -11.39
C ALA A 81 -20.47 -10.48 -10.27
N GLN A 82 -21.21 -10.04 -9.25
CA GLN A 82 -20.65 -9.27 -8.14
C GLN A 82 -20.35 -10.16 -6.93
N PRO A 83 -19.06 -10.15 -6.42
CA PRO A 83 -18.66 -10.98 -5.28
C PRO A 83 -19.49 -10.76 -4.01
N SER A 84 -19.90 -9.50 -3.74
CA SER A 84 -20.70 -9.13 -2.58
C SER A 84 -22.09 -9.78 -2.58
N ILE A 85 -22.69 -9.93 -3.76
CA ILE A 85 -24.02 -10.54 -3.93
C ILE A 85 -23.94 -12.06 -3.78
N THR A 86 -22.88 -12.67 -4.32
CA THR A 86 -22.61 -14.09 -4.14
C THR A 86 -22.42 -14.44 -2.66
N LEU A 87 -21.73 -13.58 -1.91
CA LEU A 87 -21.50 -13.74 -0.48
C LEU A 87 -22.82 -13.64 0.30
N LEU A 88 -23.68 -12.67 -0.01
CA LEU A 88 -25.01 -12.57 0.58
C LEU A 88 -25.86 -13.81 0.32
N GLN A 89 -25.88 -14.28 -0.93
CA GLN A 89 -26.61 -15.50 -1.27
C GLN A 89 -26.14 -16.68 -0.44
N GLN A 90 -24.82 -16.85 -0.30
CA GLN A 90 -24.23 -17.91 0.53
C GLN A 90 -24.63 -17.80 2.00
N LYS A 91 -24.59 -16.58 2.58
CA LYS A 91 -24.99 -16.34 3.97
C LYS A 91 -26.47 -16.61 4.18
N LEU A 92 -27.33 -16.20 3.25
CA LEU A 92 -28.77 -16.50 3.28
C LEU A 92 -29.04 -18.00 3.19
N GLN A 93 -28.37 -18.72 2.29
CA GLN A 93 -28.48 -20.17 2.17
C GLN A 93 -28.08 -20.89 3.46
N ASN A 94 -26.98 -20.44 4.09
CA ASN A 94 -26.52 -21.02 5.35
C ASN A 94 -27.51 -20.81 6.51
N ARG A 95 -28.20 -19.65 6.54
CA ARG A 95 -29.18 -19.33 7.59
C ARG A 95 -30.51 -20.00 7.38
N LEU A 96 -30.97 -20.13 6.15
CA LEU A 96 -32.26 -20.71 5.81
C LEU A 96 -32.21 -22.22 5.61
N GLY A 97 -31.02 -22.80 5.40
CA GLY A 97 -30.85 -24.23 5.12
C GLY A 97 -31.38 -24.69 3.77
N ILE A 98 -31.75 -23.78 2.86
CA ILE A 98 -32.33 -24.03 1.55
C ILE A 98 -31.68 -23.17 0.49
N GLY A 99 -31.82 -23.57 -0.77
CA GLY A 99 -31.38 -22.76 -1.92
C GLY A 99 -32.17 -21.46 -2.02
N VAL A 100 -31.47 -20.33 -2.03
CA VAL A 100 -32.06 -19.00 -2.17
C VAL A 100 -31.78 -18.50 -3.58
N VAL A 101 -32.82 -18.01 -4.25
CA VAL A 101 -32.72 -17.37 -5.56
C VAL A 101 -32.76 -15.87 -5.38
N LEU A 102 -31.80 -15.18 -5.98
CA LEU A 102 -31.80 -13.74 -6.06
C LEU A 102 -32.37 -13.31 -7.41
N LEU A 103 -33.26 -12.32 -7.39
CA LEU A 103 -33.96 -11.81 -8.55
C LEU A 103 -33.64 -10.32 -8.72
N GLU A 104 -33.73 -9.82 -9.94
CA GLU A 104 -33.46 -8.43 -10.30
C GLU A 104 -34.75 -7.73 -10.71
N GLY A 105 -35.06 -6.58 -10.11
CA GLY A 105 -36.23 -5.79 -10.48
C GLY A 105 -36.26 -4.42 -9.80
N ASP A 106 -36.69 -3.39 -10.52
CA ASP A 106 -36.90 -2.01 -10.03
C ASP A 106 -35.71 -1.43 -9.26
N ASP A 107 -34.50 -1.62 -9.77
CA ASP A 107 -33.22 -1.21 -9.12
C ASP A 107 -32.98 -1.85 -7.75
N LEU A 108 -33.73 -2.90 -7.41
CA LEU A 108 -33.61 -3.68 -6.17
C LEU A 108 -33.13 -5.11 -6.45
N ILE A 109 -32.48 -5.67 -5.47
CA ILE A 109 -32.18 -7.09 -5.40
C ILE A 109 -33.28 -7.74 -4.58
N TRP A 110 -34.04 -8.62 -5.20
CA TRP A 110 -35.10 -9.33 -4.55
C TRP A 110 -34.66 -10.73 -4.11
N VAL A 111 -34.93 -11.04 -2.87
CA VAL A 111 -34.65 -12.34 -2.27
C VAL A 111 -35.95 -13.08 -2.05
N GLU A 112 -36.09 -14.25 -2.63
CA GLU A 112 -37.26 -15.12 -2.37
C GLU A 112 -36.97 -15.96 -1.12
N VAL A 113 -37.71 -15.67 -0.05
CA VAL A 113 -37.57 -16.35 1.25
C VAL A 113 -38.86 -17.17 1.50
N PRO A 114 -38.79 -18.50 1.43
CA PRO A 114 -39.92 -19.35 1.80
C PRO A 114 -40.00 -19.45 3.33
N MET A 115 -41.16 -19.05 3.89
CA MET A 115 -41.43 -19.07 5.33
C MET A 115 -42.77 -19.81 5.58
N ALA A 116 -42.69 -21.04 6.06
CA ALA A 116 -43.83 -21.89 6.38
C ALA A 116 -44.82 -21.98 5.19
N GLU A 117 -45.99 -21.36 5.29
CA GLU A 117 -47.02 -21.33 4.25
C GLU A 117 -46.89 -20.13 3.30
N TYR A 118 -46.00 -19.18 3.61
CA TYR A 118 -45.80 -17.95 2.82
C TYR A 118 -44.53 -18.03 1.99
N ARG A 119 -44.57 -17.44 0.82
CA ARG A 119 -43.38 -17.08 0.05
C ARG A 119 -43.29 -15.56 0.02
N LEU A 120 -42.26 -15.04 0.57
CA LEU A 120 -42.02 -13.60 0.65
C LEU A 120 -40.89 -13.20 -0.31
N GLN A 121 -41.10 -12.12 -1.04
CA GLN A 121 -40.05 -11.47 -1.78
C GLN A 121 -39.61 -10.22 -1.00
N ILE A 122 -38.32 -10.15 -0.67
CA ILE A 122 -37.75 -9.07 0.09
C ILE A 122 -36.79 -8.34 -0.82
N GLY A 123 -37.07 -7.07 -1.14
CA GLY A 123 -36.26 -6.19 -1.95
C GLY A 123 -35.32 -5.40 -1.08
N VAL A 124 -34.04 -5.32 -1.49
CA VAL A 124 -33.00 -4.50 -0.86
C VAL A 124 -32.27 -3.70 -1.92
N ALA A 125 -31.92 -2.46 -1.58
CA ALA A 125 -31.16 -1.61 -2.48
C ALA A 125 -29.72 -2.12 -2.64
N PRO A 126 -29.20 -2.28 -3.86
CA PRO A 126 -27.83 -2.72 -4.10
C PRO A 126 -26.80 -1.71 -3.56
N ASP A 127 -27.12 -0.40 -3.57
CA ASP A 127 -26.25 0.68 -3.11
C ASP A 127 -26.04 0.71 -1.60
N ARG A 128 -26.82 -0.05 -0.82
CA ARG A 128 -26.63 -0.18 0.62
C ARG A 128 -25.27 -0.77 0.99
N ARG A 129 -24.64 -1.47 0.05
CA ARG A 129 -23.28 -1.99 0.16
C ARG A 129 -22.27 -0.98 -0.34
N ASP A 130 -22.29 0.18 0.29
CA ASP A 130 -21.39 1.27 -0.07
C ASP A 130 -19.93 0.79 -0.06
N THR A 131 -19.38 0.70 -1.26
CA THR A 131 -17.96 0.36 -1.48
C THR A 131 -17.02 1.53 -1.22
N GLN A 132 -17.55 2.69 -0.81
CA GLN A 132 -16.75 3.89 -0.55
C GLN A 132 -15.66 3.66 0.50
N PRO A 133 -15.89 2.92 1.62
CA PRO A 133 -14.83 2.60 2.58
C PRO A 133 -13.66 1.84 1.94
N LEU A 134 -13.96 0.99 0.95
CA LEU A 134 -12.95 0.23 0.22
C LEU A 134 -12.05 1.14 -0.63
N TYR A 135 -12.63 2.04 -1.40
CA TYR A 135 -11.86 2.97 -2.22
C TYR A 135 -11.05 3.94 -1.36
N VAL A 136 -11.60 4.38 -0.23
CA VAL A 136 -10.88 5.22 0.75
C VAL A 136 -9.70 4.44 1.35
N ALA A 137 -9.90 3.20 1.76
CA ALA A 137 -8.84 2.35 2.31
C ALA A 137 -7.71 2.10 1.29
N ILE A 138 -8.05 1.77 0.05
CA ILE A 138 -7.09 1.61 -1.05
C ILE A 138 -6.34 2.92 -1.31
N GLY A 139 -7.06 4.05 -1.29
CA GLY A 139 -6.48 5.38 -1.44
C GLY A 139 -5.46 5.71 -0.36
N ILE A 140 -5.76 5.43 0.91
CA ILE A 140 -4.86 5.67 2.05
C ILE A 140 -3.60 4.82 1.93
N VAL A 141 -3.74 3.53 1.62
CA VAL A 141 -2.59 2.62 1.46
C VAL A 141 -1.75 3.01 0.25
N GLY A 142 -2.39 3.33 -0.88
CA GLY A 142 -1.70 3.80 -2.08
C GLY A 142 -0.91 5.09 -1.84
N LEU A 143 -1.51 6.05 -1.15
CA LEU A 143 -0.85 7.29 -0.76
C LEU A 143 0.33 7.03 0.19
N GLY A 144 0.14 6.18 1.19
CA GLY A 144 1.21 5.78 2.12
C GLY A 144 2.38 5.12 1.40
N ALA A 145 2.11 4.18 0.50
CA ALA A 145 3.13 3.53 -0.33
C ALA A 145 3.88 4.53 -1.22
N ALA A 146 3.17 5.47 -1.83
CA ALA A 146 3.77 6.53 -2.65
C ALA A 146 4.70 7.41 -1.81
N ILE A 147 4.29 7.84 -0.62
CA ILE A 147 5.12 8.65 0.29
C ILE A 147 6.42 7.90 0.64
N VAL A 148 6.31 6.61 1.03
CA VAL A 148 7.49 5.78 1.37
C VAL A 148 8.41 5.63 0.15
N PHE A 149 7.86 5.39 -1.03
CA PHE A 149 8.63 5.26 -2.26
C PHE A 149 9.39 6.56 -2.61
N PHE A 150 8.72 7.70 -2.64
CA PHE A 150 9.34 8.98 -2.95
C PHE A 150 10.37 9.40 -1.90
N THR A 151 10.09 9.16 -0.61
CA THR A 151 11.03 9.41 0.48
C THR A 151 12.28 8.55 0.34
N SER A 152 12.12 7.27 0.01
CA SER A 152 13.24 6.35 -0.24
C SER A 152 14.10 6.81 -1.41
N LEU A 153 13.48 7.20 -2.54
CA LEU A 153 14.21 7.77 -3.68
C LEU A 153 14.97 9.04 -3.31
N PHE A 154 14.35 9.92 -2.54
CA PHE A 154 14.97 11.16 -2.08
C PHE A 154 16.21 10.88 -1.21
N VAL A 155 16.11 9.97 -0.24
CA VAL A 155 17.23 9.57 0.63
C VAL A 155 18.37 8.95 -0.19
N VAL A 156 18.05 8.04 -1.13
CA VAL A 156 19.06 7.43 -1.99
C VAL A 156 19.81 8.48 -2.81
N GLN A 157 19.10 9.42 -3.41
CA GLN A 157 19.71 10.44 -4.26
C GLN A 157 20.48 11.49 -3.46
N ARG A 158 19.96 11.89 -2.31
CA ARG A 158 20.47 13.01 -1.52
C ARG A 158 21.54 12.61 -0.52
N VAL A 159 21.56 11.35 -0.08
CA VAL A 159 22.48 10.86 0.97
C VAL A 159 23.35 9.71 0.46
N THR A 160 22.74 8.64 -0.03
CA THR A 160 23.47 7.41 -0.34
C THR A 160 24.42 7.58 -1.52
N ARG A 161 23.98 8.22 -2.61
CA ARG A 161 24.82 8.41 -3.80
C ARG A 161 26.06 9.28 -3.53
N PRO A 162 25.97 10.44 -2.87
CA PRO A 162 27.16 11.23 -2.51
C PRO A 162 28.10 10.46 -1.58
N LEU A 163 27.58 9.73 -0.60
CA LEU A 163 28.41 8.96 0.33
C LEU A 163 29.22 7.88 -0.40
N VAL A 164 28.61 7.17 -1.34
CA VAL A 164 29.31 6.17 -2.18
C VAL A 164 30.39 6.85 -3.04
N LYS A 165 30.15 8.07 -3.53
CA LYS A 165 31.19 8.82 -4.26
C LYS A 165 32.39 9.15 -3.38
N VAL A 166 32.16 9.63 -2.15
CA VAL A 166 33.24 9.89 -1.18
C VAL A 166 34.02 8.61 -0.89
N ALA A 167 33.34 7.49 -0.62
CA ALA A 167 34.00 6.22 -0.34
C ALA A 167 34.88 5.76 -1.52
N LYS A 168 34.35 5.81 -2.75
CA LYS A 168 35.11 5.42 -3.95
C LYS A 168 36.32 6.32 -4.21
N GLN A 169 36.20 7.60 -3.91
CA GLN A 169 37.30 8.55 -4.08
C GLN A 169 38.39 8.34 -3.03
N ALA A 170 37.96 8.03 -1.79
CA ALA A 170 38.90 7.66 -0.71
C ALA A 170 39.66 6.34 -1.05
N GLU A 171 39.00 5.37 -1.61
CA GLU A 171 39.64 4.12 -2.08
C GLU A 171 40.67 4.36 -3.19
N ARG A 172 40.41 5.29 -4.10
CA ARG A 172 41.33 5.66 -5.21
C ARG A 172 42.45 6.56 -4.80
N PHE A 173 42.34 7.22 -3.65
CA PHE A 173 43.33 8.14 -3.17
C PHE A 173 44.64 7.41 -2.80
N ARG A 174 45.63 7.52 -3.68
CA ARG A 174 46.98 6.98 -3.49
C ARG A 174 48.06 8.09 -3.30
N GLY A 175 47.61 9.32 -3.05
CA GLY A 175 48.49 10.45 -2.72
C GLY A 175 49.25 11.12 -3.87
N LEU A 176 49.31 10.47 -5.04
CA LEU A 176 50.09 10.95 -6.19
C LEU A 176 49.26 11.29 -7.44
N GLU A 177 47.99 10.93 -7.47
CA GLU A 177 47.10 11.24 -8.59
C GLU A 177 46.35 12.56 -8.32
N ASN A 178 46.25 13.38 -9.37
CA ASN A 178 45.46 14.60 -9.37
C ASN A 178 43.95 14.17 -9.25
N ILE A 179 43.44 14.14 -8.01
CA ILE A 179 42.07 13.76 -7.74
C ILE A 179 41.20 15.01 -7.87
N GLU A 180 40.17 14.90 -8.69
CA GLU A 180 39.15 15.92 -8.80
C GLU A 180 38.47 16.12 -7.42
N PRO A 181 38.41 17.34 -6.88
CA PRO A 181 37.88 17.56 -5.54
C PRO A 181 36.41 17.16 -5.48
N LEU A 182 36.01 16.58 -4.35
CA LEU A 182 34.62 16.22 -4.07
C LEU A 182 33.74 17.47 -4.07
N ALA A 183 32.61 17.41 -4.75
CA ALA A 183 31.63 18.51 -4.76
C ALA A 183 31.02 18.71 -3.35
N GLU A 184 31.12 19.91 -2.82
CA GLU A 184 30.58 20.33 -1.51
C GLU A 184 29.08 20.62 -1.65
N THR A 185 28.28 19.60 -1.98
CA THR A 185 26.82 19.72 -2.21
C THR A 185 26.05 18.71 -1.38
N GLY A 186 24.87 19.10 -0.90
CA GLY A 186 23.96 18.20 -0.15
C GLY A 186 23.73 18.64 1.30
N PRO A 187 23.36 17.71 2.19
CA PRO A 187 23.22 17.96 3.62
C PRO A 187 24.51 18.48 4.24
N ARG A 188 24.38 19.26 5.32
CA ARG A 188 25.51 19.91 5.98
C ARG A 188 26.63 18.94 6.40
N GLU A 189 26.25 17.77 6.83
CA GLU A 189 27.16 16.70 7.25
C GLU A 189 28.00 16.17 6.07
N LEU A 190 27.37 16.00 4.91
CA LEU A 190 28.09 15.58 3.69
C LEU A 190 28.97 16.67 3.12
N VAL A 191 28.56 17.93 3.18
CA VAL A 191 29.39 19.07 2.79
C VAL A 191 30.64 19.15 3.69
N SER A 192 30.47 19.02 5.01
CA SER A 192 31.59 18.98 5.97
C SER A 192 32.52 17.80 5.70
N LEU A 193 31.99 16.62 5.42
CA LEU A 193 32.76 15.42 5.08
C LEU A 193 33.58 15.64 3.79
N ALA A 194 32.94 16.15 2.74
CA ALA A 194 33.61 16.43 1.45
C ALA A 194 34.74 17.46 1.61
N ARG A 195 34.50 18.54 2.37
CA ARG A 195 35.49 19.58 2.66
C ARG A 195 36.68 19.01 3.42
N ASN A 196 36.44 18.29 4.50
CA ASN A 196 37.53 17.69 5.29
C ASN A 196 38.32 16.68 4.47
N PHE A 197 37.67 15.90 3.60
CA PHE A 197 38.38 15.00 2.69
C PHE A 197 39.22 15.76 1.68
N ASN A 198 38.71 16.83 1.05
CA ASN A 198 39.45 17.65 0.11
C ASN A 198 40.67 18.29 0.75
N THR A 199 40.55 18.84 1.98
CA THR A 199 41.65 19.41 2.75
C THR A 199 42.72 18.36 3.04
N MET A 200 42.35 17.21 3.58
CA MET A 200 43.27 16.11 3.86
C MET A 200 43.99 15.63 2.59
N ALA A 201 43.28 15.47 1.48
CA ALA A 201 43.85 15.03 0.21
C ALA A 201 44.89 16.05 -0.31
N SER A 202 44.61 17.36 -0.20
CA SER A 202 45.52 18.44 -0.56
C SER A 202 46.79 18.43 0.30
N GLU A 203 46.64 18.32 1.63
CA GLU A 203 47.77 18.28 2.56
C GLU A 203 48.71 17.09 2.28
N ILE A 204 48.14 15.89 2.05
CA ILE A 204 48.94 14.70 1.72
C ILE A 204 49.62 14.87 0.37
N SER A 205 49.00 15.45 -0.64
CA SER A 205 49.61 15.71 -1.94
C SER A 205 50.84 16.64 -1.82
N VAL A 206 50.72 17.72 -1.04
CA VAL A 206 51.85 18.65 -0.76
C VAL A 206 52.99 17.95 -0.04
N LEU A 207 52.68 17.10 0.95
CA LEU A 207 53.73 16.34 1.67
C LEU A 207 54.48 15.38 0.77
N LEU A 208 53.78 14.67 -0.15
CA LEU A 208 54.40 13.75 -1.10
C LEU A 208 55.24 14.50 -2.15
N GLU A 209 54.79 15.65 -2.64
CA GLU A 209 55.54 16.50 -3.56
C GLU A 209 56.83 17.03 -2.91
N ASN A 210 56.74 17.52 -1.68
CA ASN A 210 57.88 17.93 -0.90
C ASN A 210 58.90 16.79 -0.68
N ARG A 211 58.40 15.58 -0.34
CA ARG A 211 59.25 14.40 -0.21
C ARG A 211 59.97 14.06 -1.52
N THR A 212 59.30 14.12 -2.65
CA THR A 212 59.91 13.84 -3.95
C THR A 212 60.95 14.87 -4.30
N THR A 213 60.69 16.15 -4.03
CA THR A 213 61.66 17.27 -4.23
C THR A 213 62.90 17.11 -3.35
N LEU A 214 62.72 16.76 -2.07
CA LEU A 214 63.84 16.50 -1.17
C LEU A 214 64.70 15.31 -1.63
N LEU A 215 64.10 14.22 -2.05
CA LEU A 215 64.83 13.05 -2.57
C LEU A 215 65.62 13.39 -3.86
N ALA A 216 65.03 14.18 -4.75
CA ALA A 216 65.68 14.65 -5.95
C ALA A 216 66.85 15.54 -5.62
N GLY A 217 66.76 16.49 -4.66
CA GLY A 217 67.85 17.36 -4.17
C GLY A 217 69.01 16.58 -3.55
N ILE A 218 68.72 15.65 -2.65
CA ILE A 218 69.71 14.76 -2.03
C ILE A 218 70.43 13.91 -3.10
N SER A 219 69.68 13.36 -4.07
CA SER A 219 70.29 12.58 -5.16
C SER A 219 71.22 13.40 -6.03
N HIS A 220 70.88 14.67 -6.28
CA HIS A 220 71.73 15.61 -7.01
C HIS A 220 72.99 15.94 -6.21
N ASP A 221 72.86 16.24 -4.93
CA ASP A 221 73.99 16.65 -4.08
C ASP A 221 74.98 15.52 -3.78
N LEU A 222 74.47 14.26 -3.74
CA LEU A 222 75.31 13.06 -3.64
C LEU A 222 76.05 12.72 -4.95
N ARG A 223 75.50 13.05 -6.11
CA ARG A 223 76.13 12.78 -7.40
C ARG A 223 77.48 13.56 -7.59
N THR A 224 77.54 14.78 -7.12
CA THR A 224 78.73 15.66 -7.27
C THR A 224 79.96 15.11 -6.54
N PRO A 225 79.94 14.72 -5.26
CA PRO A 225 81.11 14.14 -4.60
C PRO A 225 81.46 12.72 -5.11
N LEU A 226 80.48 11.90 -5.49
CA LEU A 226 80.71 10.57 -6.04
C LEU A 226 81.45 10.64 -7.39
N THR A 227 81.18 11.61 -8.24
CA THR A 227 81.87 11.86 -9.50
C THR A 227 83.33 12.30 -9.25
N ARG A 228 83.61 13.08 -8.18
CA ARG A 228 84.93 13.48 -7.81
C ARG A 228 85.77 12.35 -7.18
N MET A 229 85.21 11.34 -6.55
CA MET A 229 85.93 10.20 -6.00
C MET A 229 86.26 9.11 -7.06
N ARG A 230 85.78 9.22 -8.27
CA ARG A 230 86.02 8.28 -9.35
C ARG A 230 87.13 8.72 -10.32
N LEU A 231 87.78 9.89 -10.05
CA LEU A 231 89.01 10.38 -10.68
C LEU A 231 90.22 10.17 -9.76
#